data_af820939b8c398c7d7c906c5fb75c61c
#
_entry.id   af820939b8c398c7d7c906c5fb75c61c
#
_cell.length_a   1.000
_cell.length_b   1.000
_cell.length_c   1.000
_cell.angle_alpha   90.00
_cell.angle_beta   90.00
_cell.angle_gamma   90.00
#
_symmetry.space_group_name_H-M   'P 1'
#
loop_
_entity.id
_entity.type
_entity.pdbx_description
1 polymer ?
#
loop_
_entity_poly.entity_id
_entity_poly.type
_entity_poly.pdbx_seq_one_letter_code
_entity_poly.pdbx_strand_id
1 'polypeptide(L)'
;MSEILTSTFVLAVNDLAASKRFYLEKLGFTEDFSVDGWAFLSRGDCKLRLGHCPDAMPMSKNQDHSWFAYLHVRDASGLYEETVKNGVEIWHKLADKPWGMREFAIVTPDGHRIVFGERLPV
;
A
#
# COMPACT_ATOMS: atom_id res chain seq x y z
N MET A 1 -20.75 12.65 -22.24
CA MET A 1 -19.52 13.20 -21.64
C MET A 1 -18.76 12.09 -20.92
N SER A 2 -17.45 12.07 -21.09
CA SER A 2 -16.61 11.05 -20.48
C SER A 2 -16.34 11.38 -19.03
N GLU A 3 -16.21 10.37 -18.17
CA GLU A 3 -15.85 10.56 -16.78
C GLU A 3 -14.94 9.43 -16.28
N ILE A 4 -14.10 9.74 -15.28
CA ILE A 4 -13.26 8.73 -14.63
C ILE A 4 -14.10 8.13 -13.50
N LEU A 5 -14.29 6.82 -13.49
CA LEU A 5 -15.15 6.14 -12.51
C LEU A 5 -14.41 5.74 -11.24
N THR A 6 -13.20 5.23 -11.38
CA THR A 6 -12.43 4.74 -10.23
C THR A 6 -10.97 4.66 -10.63
N SER A 7 -10.12 4.24 -9.69
CA SER A 7 -8.69 4.10 -9.94
C SER A 7 -8.18 2.77 -9.39
N THR A 8 -7.11 2.27 -10.02
CA THR A 8 -6.39 1.09 -9.57
C THR A 8 -4.90 1.41 -9.68
N PHE A 9 -4.15 1.18 -8.60
CA PHE A 9 -2.69 1.35 -8.64
C PHE A 9 -2.09 0.13 -9.33
N VAL A 10 -1.19 0.36 -10.28
CA VAL A 10 -0.53 -0.71 -11.03
C VAL A 10 0.93 -0.73 -10.60
N LEU A 11 1.38 -1.86 -10.06
CA LEU A 11 2.72 -2.00 -9.50
C LEU A 11 3.45 -3.15 -10.15
N ALA A 12 4.70 -2.91 -10.52
CA ALA A 12 5.61 -3.97 -10.94
C ALA A 12 6.24 -4.59 -9.70
N VAL A 13 6.19 -5.90 -9.59
CA VAL A 13 6.76 -6.63 -8.46
C VAL A 13 7.69 -7.74 -8.97
N ASN A 14 8.78 -7.98 -8.25
CA ASN A 14 9.78 -8.95 -8.68
C ASN A 14 9.31 -10.39 -8.47
N ASP A 15 8.60 -10.65 -7.36
CA ASP A 15 8.07 -11.97 -7.01
C ASP A 15 6.59 -11.81 -6.72
N LEU A 16 5.76 -12.13 -7.71
CA LEU A 16 4.32 -11.91 -7.62
C LEU A 16 3.69 -12.69 -6.46
N ALA A 17 4.08 -13.94 -6.26
CA ALA A 17 3.53 -14.76 -5.18
C ALA A 17 3.84 -14.17 -3.81
N ALA A 18 5.07 -13.71 -3.59
CA ALA A 18 5.49 -13.13 -2.33
C ALA A 18 4.79 -11.78 -2.09
N SER A 19 4.71 -10.93 -3.11
CA SER A 19 4.04 -9.63 -2.99
C SER A 19 2.55 -9.79 -2.72
N LYS A 20 1.89 -10.68 -3.45
CA LYS A 20 0.47 -10.98 -3.22
C LYS A 20 0.25 -11.43 -1.78
N ARG A 21 1.07 -12.36 -1.30
CA ARG A 21 0.96 -12.88 0.06
C ARG A 21 1.12 -11.76 1.10
N PHE A 22 2.05 -10.84 0.87
CA PHE A 22 2.26 -9.69 1.75
C PHE A 22 0.98 -8.87 1.89
N TYR A 23 0.36 -8.49 0.78
CA TYR A 23 -0.87 -7.69 0.84
C TYR A 23 -2.01 -8.44 1.48
N LEU A 24 -2.16 -9.74 1.21
CA LEU A 24 -3.24 -10.53 1.77
C LEU A 24 -3.04 -10.79 3.27
N GLU A 25 -1.85 -11.19 3.67
CA GLU A 25 -1.60 -11.62 5.05
C GLU A 25 -1.22 -10.48 5.98
N LYS A 26 -0.51 -9.46 5.49
CA LYS A 26 0.01 -8.37 6.32
C LYS A 26 -0.81 -7.11 6.26
N LEU A 27 -1.46 -6.83 5.15
CA LEU A 27 -2.22 -5.60 4.96
C LEU A 27 -3.73 -5.82 4.82
N GLY A 28 -4.20 -7.06 4.95
CA GLY A 28 -5.64 -7.34 4.98
C GLY A 28 -6.36 -7.13 3.66
N PHE A 29 -5.66 -7.18 2.53
CA PHE A 29 -6.29 -7.13 1.22
C PHE A 29 -6.95 -8.47 0.89
N THR A 30 -7.92 -8.44 -0.02
CA THR A 30 -8.52 -9.65 -0.59
C THR A 30 -8.11 -9.79 -2.03
N GLU A 31 -8.05 -11.03 -2.50
CA GLU A 31 -7.76 -11.31 -3.90
C GLU A 31 -9.09 -11.30 -4.66
N ASP A 32 -9.24 -10.35 -5.58
CA ASP A 32 -10.46 -10.23 -6.37
C ASP A 32 -10.39 -11.11 -7.61
N PHE A 33 -9.20 -11.22 -8.22
CA PHE A 33 -9.02 -11.91 -9.47
C PHE A 33 -7.54 -12.15 -9.71
N SER A 34 -7.19 -13.25 -10.37
CA SER A 34 -5.82 -13.53 -10.80
C SER A 34 -5.82 -14.18 -12.16
N VAL A 35 -4.86 -13.78 -12.99
CA VAL A 35 -4.54 -14.43 -14.25
C VAL A 35 -3.04 -14.62 -14.30
N ASP A 36 -2.54 -15.32 -15.30
CA ASP A 36 -1.12 -15.56 -15.43
C ASP A 36 -0.34 -14.22 -15.47
N GLY A 37 0.55 -14.04 -14.51
CA GLY A 37 1.39 -12.85 -14.42
C GLY A 37 0.76 -11.64 -13.75
N TRP A 38 -0.50 -11.72 -13.29
CA TRP A 38 -1.20 -10.59 -12.67
C TRP A 38 -2.05 -11.02 -11.49
N ALA A 39 -2.08 -10.17 -10.47
CA ALA A 39 -2.98 -10.33 -9.33
C ALA A 39 -3.74 -9.02 -9.10
N PHE A 40 -5.04 -9.12 -8.89
CA PHE A 40 -5.92 -7.98 -8.65
C PHE A 40 -6.44 -8.08 -7.22
N LEU A 41 -6.10 -7.10 -6.40
CA LEU A 41 -6.36 -7.11 -4.96
C LEU A 41 -7.11 -5.85 -4.57
N SER A 42 -7.86 -5.92 -3.47
CA SER A 42 -8.53 -4.73 -2.93
C SER A 42 -8.68 -4.80 -1.42
N ARG A 43 -8.74 -3.61 -0.82
CA ARG A 43 -9.19 -3.41 0.56
C ARG A 43 -9.97 -2.12 0.58
N GLY A 44 -11.28 -2.20 0.89
CA GLY A 44 -12.16 -1.03 0.74
C GLY A 44 -12.11 -0.53 -0.69
N ASP A 45 -11.95 0.77 -0.87
CA ASP A 45 -11.86 1.37 -2.19
C ASP A 45 -10.44 1.39 -2.76
N CYS A 46 -9.46 0.87 -2.03
CA CYS A 46 -8.10 0.78 -2.53
C CYS A 46 -7.95 -0.47 -3.38
N LYS A 47 -7.63 -0.28 -4.66
CA LYS A 47 -7.47 -1.38 -5.61
C LYS A 47 -6.04 -1.40 -6.12
N LEU A 48 -5.48 -2.60 -6.18
CA LEU A 48 -4.12 -2.83 -6.66
C LEU A 48 -4.12 -3.85 -7.78
N ARG A 49 -3.21 -3.65 -8.71
CA ARG A 49 -2.95 -4.60 -9.78
C ARG A 49 -1.45 -4.86 -9.78
N LEU A 50 -1.05 -6.06 -9.37
CA LEU A 50 0.35 -6.43 -9.27
C LEU A 50 0.76 -7.19 -10.53
N GLY A 51 1.80 -6.73 -11.20
CA GLY A 51 2.33 -7.37 -12.40
C GLY A 51 3.67 -8.02 -12.12
N HIS A 52 3.82 -9.28 -12.56
CA HIS A 52 5.07 -10.02 -12.38
C HIS A 52 6.14 -9.46 -13.32
N CYS A 53 7.17 -8.84 -12.73
CA CYS A 53 8.28 -8.22 -13.48
C CYS A 53 9.58 -8.58 -12.79
N PRO A 54 10.10 -9.81 -13.01
CA PRO A 54 11.32 -10.26 -12.29
C PRO A 54 12.53 -9.38 -12.57
N ASP A 55 12.56 -8.72 -13.72
CA ASP A 55 13.67 -7.85 -14.12
C ASP A 55 13.53 -6.41 -13.66
N ALA A 56 12.41 -6.06 -13.01
CA ALA A 56 12.20 -4.69 -12.57
C ALA A 56 13.21 -4.32 -11.50
N MET A 57 13.71 -3.09 -11.57
CA MET A 57 14.55 -2.54 -10.50
C MET A 57 13.72 -2.48 -9.22
N PRO A 58 14.21 -3.05 -8.10
CA PRO A 58 13.47 -2.94 -6.84
C PRO A 58 13.28 -1.48 -6.44
N MET A 59 12.09 -1.15 -5.99
CA MET A 59 11.79 0.23 -5.57
C MET A 59 12.62 0.65 -4.36
N SER A 60 13.15 -0.30 -3.59
CA SER A 60 14.08 -0.01 -2.49
C SER A 60 15.31 0.77 -2.96
N LYS A 61 15.70 0.63 -4.22
CA LYS A 61 16.84 1.36 -4.80
C LYS A 61 16.47 2.78 -5.21
N ASN A 62 15.21 3.13 -5.17
CA ASN A 62 14.75 4.46 -5.55
C ASN A 62 14.72 5.44 -4.37
N GLN A 63 15.26 5.03 -3.25
CA GLN A 63 15.40 5.84 -2.02
C GLN A 63 14.07 6.53 -1.66
N ASP A 64 14.03 7.86 -1.66
CA ASP A 64 12.87 8.63 -1.23
C ASP A 64 11.81 8.78 -2.32
N HIS A 65 11.95 8.13 -3.45
CA HIS A 65 11.07 8.31 -4.60
C HIS A 65 10.17 7.11 -4.89
N SER A 66 10.04 6.18 -3.94
CA SER A 66 9.25 4.97 -4.15
C SER A 66 7.81 5.07 -3.63
N TRP A 67 7.34 6.28 -3.37
CA TRP A 67 5.96 6.53 -2.93
C TRP A 67 5.01 6.26 -4.08
N PHE A 68 3.91 5.53 -3.81
CA PHE A 68 2.91 5.37 -4.85
C PHE A 68 1.50 5.71 -4.38
N ALA A 69 1.24 5.75 -3.08
CA ALA A 69 -0.11 6.01 -2.61
C ALA A 69 -0.12 6.73 -1.26
N TYR A 70 -1.10 7.61 -1.11
CA TYR A 70 -1.54 8.16 0.17
C TYR A 70 -2.97 7.68 0.35
N LEU A 71 -3.19 6.81 1.33
CA LEU A 71 -4.50 6.22 1.56
C LEU A 71 -5.18 6.91 2.74
N HIS A 72 -6.34 7.48 2.48
CA HIS A 72 -7.15 8.10 3.53
C HIS A 72 -7.87 6.99 4.28
N VAL A 73 -7.69 6.95 5.60
CA VAL A 73 -8.22 5.86 6.42
C VAL A 73 -9.06 6.41 7.57
N ARG A 74 -9.86 5.54 8.13
CA ARG A 74 -10.55 5.76 9.39
C ARG A 74 -9.85 4.91 10.43
N ASP A 75 -9.60 5.48 11.63
CA ASP A 75 -8.90 4.81 12.72
C ASP A 75 -7.45 4.47 12.36
N ALA A 76 -6.67 5.51 12.06
CA ALA A 76 -5.25 5.35 11.73
C ALA A 76 -4.47 4.69 12.88
N SER A 77 -4.82 5.00 14.13
CA SER A 77 -4.14 4.41 15.29
C SER A 77 -4.33 2.89 15.35
N GLY A 78 -5.56 2.42 15.15
CA GLY A 78 -5.84 0.98 15.12
C GLY A 78 -5.17 0.29 13.95
N LEU A 79 -5.15 0.92 12.78
CA LEU A 79 -4.48 0.37 11.62
C LEU A 79 -2.96 0.29 11.85
N TYR A 80 -2.38 1.30 12.48
CA TYR A 80 -0.96 1.29 12.82
C TYR A 80 -0.62 0.11 13.75
N GLU A 81 -1.43 -0.09 14.80
CA GLU A 81 -1.23 -1.20 15.73
C GLU A 81 -1.31 -2.55 15.00
N GLU A 82 -2.29 -2.73 14.15
CA GLU A 82 -2.45 -3.94 13.34
C GLU A 82 -1.22 -4.16 12.46
N THR A 83 -0.76 -3.11 11.81
CA THR A 83 0.37 -3.16 10.88
C THR A 83 1.66 -3.53 11.60
N VAL A 84 1.92 -2.93 12.77
CA VAL A 84 3.08 -3.25 13.61
C VAL A 84 3.00 -4.71 14.08
N LYS A 85 1.83 -5.14 14.53
CA LYS A 85 1.61 -6.51 15.00
C LYS A 85 1.89 -7.53 13.90
N ASN A 86 1.54 -7.19 12.67
CA ASN A 86 1.76 -8.08 11.52
C ASN A 86 3.21 -8.07 11.01
N GLY A 87 4.09 -7.30 11.64
CA GLY A 87 5.52 -7.28 11.30
C GLY A 87 5.86 -6.53 10.03
N VAL A 88 5.01 -5.59 9.61
CA VAL A 88 5.28 -4.76 8.45
C VAL A 88 6.37 -3.73 8.78
N GLU A 89 7.28 -3.49 7.86
CA GLU A 89 8.32 -2.49 8.05
C GLU A 89 7.72 -1.08 8.06
N ILE A 90 7.97 -0.34 9.14
CA ILE A 90 7.46 1.02 9.32
C ILE A 90 8.51 2.01 8.84
N TRP A 91 8.15 2.87 7.88
CA TRP A 91 9.03 3.93 7.40
C TRP A 91 8.93 5.17 8.28
N HIS A 92 7.71 5.61 8.57
CA HIS A 92 7.44 6.71 9.49
C HIS A 92 6.43 6.25 10.53
N LYS A 93 6.77 6.44 11.80
CA LYS A 93 5.88 6.09 12.91
C LYS A 93 4.65 6.97 12.92
N LEU A 94 3.58 6.47 13.53
CA LEU A 94 2.33 7.23 13.69
C LEU A 94 2.61 8.55 14.40
N ALA A 95 2.16 9.66 13.80
CA ALA A 95 2.33 10.99 14.37
C ALA A 95 1.26 11.94 13.84
N ASP A 96 0.91 12.92 14.66
CA ASP A 96 0.02 14.00 14.25
C ASP A 96 0.85 15.07 13.57
N LYS A 97 0.44 15.45 12.36
CA LYS A 97 1.19 16.38 11.51
C LYS A 97 0.60 17.76 11.57
N PRO A 98 1.44 18.81 11.37
CA PRO A 98 0.95 20.19 11.43
C PRO A 98 -0.12 20.53 10.38
N TRP A 99 -0.25 19.70 9.34
CA TRP A 99 -1.29 19.90 8.32
C TRP A 99 -2.61 19.19 8.66
N GLY A 100 -2.80 18.79 9.92
CA GLY A 100 -4.10 18.29 10.40
C GLY A 100 -4.37 16.84 10.13
N MET A 101 -3.33 16.04 9.89
CA MET A 101 -3.47 14.62 9.61
C MET A 101 -2.70 13.79 10.63
N ARG A 102 -3.25 12.62 10.97
CA ARG A 102 -2.52 11.58 11.72
C ARG A 102 -2.04 10.56 10.71
N GLU A 103 -0.72 10.43 10.59
CA GLU A 103 -0.13 9.63 9.51
C GLU A 103 0.90 8.66 10.00
N PHE A 104 1.04 7.57 9.27
CA PHE A 104 2.22 6.69 9.32
C PHE A 104 2.51 6.19 7.91
N ALA A 105 3.71 5.62 7.73
CA ALA A 105 4.11 5.12 6.43
C ALA A 105 4.81 3.78 6.57
N ILE A 106 4.63 2.93 5.58
CA ILE A 106 5.22 1.59 5.53
C ILE A 106 6.08 1.42 4.29
N VAL A 107 6.90 0.36 4.32
CA VAL A 107 7.66 -0.11 3.15
C VAL A 107 7.21 -1.53 2.86
N THR A 108 6.91 -1.81 1.59
CA THR A 108 6.54 -3.15 1.14
C THR A 108 7.81 -3.97 0.82
N PRO A 109 7.70 -5.31 0.67
CA PRO A 109 8.86 -6.12 0.29
C PRO A 109 9.52 -5.69 -1.02
N ASP A 110 8.76 -5.10 -1.94
CA ASP A 110 9.29 -4.58 -3.20
C ASP A 110 9.90 -3.19 -3.05
N GLY A 111 9.82 -2.61 -1.84
CA GLY A 111 10.36 -1.29 -1.57
C GLY A 111 9.41 -0.14 -1.87
N HIS A 112 8.18 -0.41 -2.24
CA HIS A 112 7.17 0.64 -2.40
C HIS A 112 6.80 1.23 -1.04
N ARG A 113 6.50 2.52 -1.02
CA ARG A 113 6.09 3.22 0.20
C ARG A 113 4.64 3.66 0.11
N ILE A 114 3.91 3.43 1.20
CA ILE A 114 2.50 3.79 1.31
C ILE A 114 2.34 4.64 2.56
N VAL A 115 1.66 5.78 2.42
CA VAL A 115 1.26 6.61 3.55
C VAL A 115 -0.21 6.33 3.86
N PHE A 116 -0.51 6.14 5.14
CA PHE A 116 -1.88 6.06 5.64
C PHE A 116 -2.15 7.29 6.49
N GLY A 117 -3.25 7.98 6.22
CA GLY A 117 -3.56 9.21 6.93
C GLY A 117 -5.03 9.34 7.27
N GLU A 118 -5.28 9.89 8.45
CA GLU A 118 -6.62 10.18 8.94
C GLU A 118 -6.69 11.66 9.31
N ARG A 119 -7.76 12.33 8.89
CA ARG A 119 -7.96 13.73 9.26
C ARG A 119 -8.21 13.83 10.75
N LEU A 120 -7.46 14.71 11.43
CA LEU A 120 -7.66 14.98 12.84
C LEU A 120 -8.94 15.79 13.06
N PRO A 121 -9.61 15.61 14.21
CA PRO A 121 -10.77 16.44 14.55
C PRO A 121 -10.39 17.92 14.60
N VAL A 122 -11.31 18.77 14.21
CA VAL A 122 -11.11 20.21 14.23
C VAL A 122 -11.27 20.75 15.65
#